data_7d8347bf3f3e5ab4cfad4875587d88fa
#
_entry.id   7d8347bf3f3e5ab4cfad4875587d88fa
#
_cell.length_a   1.000
_cell.length_b   1.000
_cell.length_c   1.000
_cell.angle_alpha   90.00
_cell.angle_beta   90.00
_cell.angle_gamma   90.00
#
_symmetry.space_group_name_H-M   'P 1'
#
loop_
_entity.id
_entity.type
_entity.pdbx_description
1 polymer ?
#
loop_
_entity_poly.entity_id
_entity_poly.type
_entity_poly.pdbx_seq_one_letter_code
_entity_poly.pdbx_strand_id
1 'polypeptide(L)'
;MESTKQIKIEIRNRWTGSVVFEYTKEGNTITETVLDAIRRGADLRDANLRGSNLRGSNLRCADLRCADLRDADLRDADLCDANLCGADLRDADLRCANLRCANLCDADLCDADLCDANLRDADLRGANLCDADLRGAKGCYLSCPTEGSFIGWKKASGHIVKLRIPEDARRSSATGHKCRCDKAYVMEIQNMDGTKATEDTVRSDHDKNFVYTVGATVEVPDFDDNRWNECAPGIHFFIDRREAVEY
;
A
#
# COMPACT_ATOMS: atom_id res chain seq x y z
N MET A 1 27.23 -40.50 19.94
CA MET A 1 27.06 -39.04 19.79
C MET A 1 26.95 -38.78 18.29
N GLU A 2 25.76 -38.53 17.77
CA GLU A 2 25.63 -38.14 16.38
C GLU A 2 26.35 -36.79 16.20
N SER A 3 27.29 -36.74 15.27
CA SER A 3 28.00 -35.50 14.90
C SER A 3 26.99 -34.60 14.22
N THR A 4 26.48 -33.63 14.96
CA THR A 4 25.57 -32.63 14.41
C THR A 4 26.30 -31.83 13.34
N LYS A 5 25.73 -31.82 12.15
CA LYS A 5 26.35 -31.23 10.95
C LYS A 5 26.35 -29.71 10.98
N GLN A 6 27.53 -29.11 10.86
CA GLN A 6 27.67 -27.67 10.63
C GLN A 6 27.08 -27.33 9.26
N ILE A 7 26.16 -26.37 9.23
CA ILE A 7 25.49 -25.89 8.00
C ILE A 7 25.89 -24.43 7.78
N LYS A 8 26.53 -24.18 6.65
CA LYS A 8 26.81 -22.83 6.16
C LYS A 8 25.66 -22.37 5.26
N ILE A 9 25.07 -21.22 5.56
CA ILE A 9 24.08 -20.55 4.71
C ILE A 9 24.62 -19.20 4.32
N GLU A 10 24.49 -18.86 3.03
CA GLU A 10 24.88 -17.60 2.45
C GLU A 10 23.65 -16.81 2.02
N ILE A 11 23.56 -15.54 2.40
CA ILE A 11 22.62 -14.59 1.83
C ILE A 11 23.37 -13.87 0.71
N ARG A 12 22.77 -13.81 -0.48
CA ARG A 12 23.38 -13.22 -1.66
C ARG A 12 22.61 -11.99 -2.13
N ASN A 13 23.28 -11.06 -2.77
CA ASN A 13 22.64 -9.94 -3.46
C ASN A 13 21.85 -10.48 -4.67
N ARG A 14 20.59 -10.04 -4.84
CA ARG A 14 19.67 -10.51 -5.88
C ARG A 14 20.12 -10.21 -7.31
N TRP A 15 20.95 -9.18 -7.50
CA TRP A 15 21.39 -8.70 -8.81
C TRP A 15 22.76 -9.21 -9.19
N THR A 16 23.70 -9.16 -8.26
CA THR A 16 25.11 -9.49 -8.50
C THR A 16 25.47 -10.93 -8.15
N GLY A 17 24.66 -11.59 -7.33
CA GLY A 17 24.95 -12.90 -6.79
C GLY A 17 26.09 -12.92 -5.75
N SER A 18 26.69 -11.77 -5.42
CA SER A 18 27.73 -11.69 -4.39
C SER A 18 27.18 -12.04 -3.01
N VAL A 19 27.99 -12.66 -2.17
CA VAL A 19 27.63 -12.95 -0.78
C VAL A 19 27.61 -11.64 0.02
N VAL A 20 26.46 -11.29 0.59
CA VAL A 20 26.29 -10.13 1.48
C VAL A 20 26.45 -10.51 2.95
N PHE A 21 26.09 -11.74 3.28
CA PHE A 21 26.26 -12.31 4.62
C PHE A 21 26.34 -13.83 4.56
N GLU A 22 27.13 -14.42 5.48
CA GLU A 22 27.20 -15.86 5.66
C GLU A 22 27.25 -16.23 7.15
N TYR A 23 26.61 -17.33 7.49
CA TYR A 23 26.62 -17.83 8.85
C TYR A 23 26.71 -19.35 8.85
N THR A 24 27.61 -19.86 9.71
CA THR A 24 27.80 -21.29 9.89
C THR A 24 27.50 -21.67 11.33
N LYS A 25 26.59 -22.60 11.50
CA LYS A 25 26.16 -23.10 12.81
C LYS A 25 25.68 -24.52 12.67
N GLU A 26 25.70 -25.26 13.77
CA GLU A 26 25.08 -26.57 13.86
C GLU A 26 23.55 -26.45 13.67
N GLY A 27 23.00 -27.21 12.70
CA GLY A 27 21.58 -27.15 12.37
C GLY A 27 21.08 -25.78 11.89
N ASN A 28 21.95 -24.95 11.32
CA ASN A 28 21.63 -23.60 10.87
C ASN A 28 20.44 -23.54 9.91
N THR A 29 19.63 -22.49 10.01
CA THR A 29 18.50 -22.20 9.14
C THR A 29 18.65 -20.82 8.49
N ILE A 30 17.88 -20.57 7.42
CA ILE A 30 17.84 -19.24 6.79
C ILE A 30 17.36 -18.19 7.80
N THR A 31 16.37 -18.51 8.63
CA THR A 31 15.87 -17.62 9.69
C THR A 31 16.99 -17.20 10.64
N GLU A 32 17.75 -18.18 11.17
CA GLU A 32 18.86 -17.88 12.08
C GLU A 32 19.97 -17.06 11.40
N THR A 33 20.24 -17.34 10.12
CA THR A 33 21.21 -16.59 9.33
C THR A 33 20.76 -15.13 9.14
N VAL A 34 19.50 -14.89 8.80
CA VAL A 34 18.94 -13.52 8.66
C VAL A 34 18.96 -12.79 10.00
N LEU A 35 18.55 -13.44 11.09
CA LEU A 35 18.56 -12.84 12.42
C LEU A 35 19.99 -12.51 12.90
N ASP A 36 20.97 -13.35 12.57
CA ASP A 36 22.37 -13.10 12.88
C ASP A 36 22.94 -11.95 12.05
N ALA A 37 22.55 -11.85 10.76
CA ALA A 37 22.89 -10.73 9.88
C ALA A 37 22.36 -9.41 10.45
N ILE A 38 21.09 -9.35 10.84
CA ILE A 38 20.46 -8.16 11.45
C ILE A 38 21.20 -7.78 12.74
N ARG A 39 21.45 -8.73 13.64
CA ARG A 39 22.14 -8.51 14.91
C ARG A 39 23.55 -7.95 14.73
N ARG A 40 24.24 -8.37 13.69
CA ARG A 40 25.60 -7.87 13.35
C ARG A 40 25.61 -6.61 12.50
N GLY A 41 24.44 -6.09 12.14
CA GLY A 41 24.32 -4.88 11.31
C GLY A 41 24.77 -5.09 9.87
N ALA A 42 24.62 -6.30 9.33
CA ALA A 42 24.90 -6.57 7.92
C ALA A 42 23.93 -5.81 7.01
N ASP A 43 24.40 -5.41 5.85
CA ASP A 43 23.58 -4.76 4.83
C ASP A 43 22.76 -5.82 4.09
N LEU A 44 21.45 -5.87 4.35
CA LEU A 44 20.51 -6.78 3.70
C LEU A 44 19.72 -6.12 2.56
N ARG A 45 20.08 -4.92 2.15
CA ARG A 45 19.50 -4.31 0.96
C ARG A 45 19.81 -5.16 -0.27
N ASP A 46 18.86 -5.26 -1.16
CA ASP A 46 18.94 -6.13 -2.34
C ASP A 46 19.23 -7.61 -2.02
N ALA A 47 19.03 -8.08 -0.77
CA ALA A 47 19.23 -9.48 -0.41
C ALA A 47 18.24 -10.37 -1.16
N ASN A 48 18.73 -11.53 -1.62
CA ASN A 48 17.89 -12.59 -2.16
C ASN A 48 17.42 -13.51 -1.01
N LEU A 49 16.18 -13.33 -0.60
CA LEU A 49 15.49 -14.11 0.44
C LEU A 49 14.25 -14.81 -0.13
N ARG A 50 14.23 -15.00 -1.45
CA ARG A 50 13.10 -15.64 -2.14
C ARG A 50 12.81 -17.03 -1.56
N GLY A 51 11.53 -17.32 -1.30
CA GLY A 51 11.06 -18.61 -0.77
C GLY A 51 11.59 -18.94 0.61
N SER A 52 12.20 -17.98 1.32
CA SER A 52 12.73 -18.21 2.66
C SER A 52 11.63 -18.44 3.68
N ASN A 53 11.85 -19.38 4.62
CA ASN A 53 10.99 -19.53 5.77
C ASN A 53 11.46 -18.58 6.88
N LEU A 54 10.74 -17.48 7.07
CA LEU A 54 10.98 -16.44 8.09
C LEU A 54 9.81 -16.35 9.07
N ARG A 55 9.00 -17.39 9.14
CA ARG A 55 7.81 -17.43 10.02
C ARG A 55 8.18 -17.15 11.48
N GLY A 56 7.39 -16.25 12.10
CA GLY A 56 7.53 -15.87 13.51
C GLY A 56 8.84 -15.17 13.84
N SER A 57 9.66 -14.80 12.85
CA SER A 57 10.95 -14.16 13.07
C SER A 57 10.80 -12.72 13.57
N ASN A 58 11.74 -12.28 14.39
CA ASN A 58 11.83 -10.89 14.82
C ASN A 58 12.70 -10.10 13.82
N LEU A 59 12.04 -9.42 12.88
CA LEU A 59 12.65 -8.59 11.83
C LEU A 59 12.44 -7.08 12.09
N ARG A 60 12.18 -6.71 13.35
CA ARG A 60 11.96 -5.31 13.73
C ARG A 60 13.14 -4.44 13.32
N CYS A 61 12.80 -3.26 12.78
CA CYS A 61 13.77 -2.27 12.32
C CYS A 61 14.77 -2.79 11.27
N ALA A 62 14.55 -3.97 10.67
CA ALA A 62 15.43 -4.50 9.64
C ALA A 62 15.42 -3.61 8.40
N ASP A 63 16.60 -3.39 7.79
CA ASP A 63 16.73 -2.73 6.49
C ASP A 63 16.72 -3.78 5.38
N LEU A 64 15.56 -3.98 4.78
CA LEU A 64 15.29 -4.95 3.71
C LEU A 64 14.91 -4.24 2.39
N ARG A 65 15.39 -3.01 2.20
CA ARG A 65 15.10 -2.24 0.98
C ARG A 65 15.51 -3.01 -0.27
N CYS A 66 14.61 -3.02 -1.24
CA CYS A 66 14.80 -3.70 -2.53
C CYS A 66 15.12 -5.20 -2.41
N ALA A 67 14.94 -5.85 -1.25
CA ALA A 67 15.15 -7.28 -1.08
C ALA A 67 14.15 -8.08 -1.92
N ASP A 68 14.56 -9.26 -2.37
CA ASP A 68 13.69 -10.25 -3.01
C ASP A 68 13.12 -11.19 -1.94
N LEU A 69 11.86 -10.99 -1.59
CA LEU A 69 11.10 -11.76 -0.61
C LEU A 69 9.93 -12.52 -1.28
N ARG A 70 9.98 -12.70 -2.60
CA ARG A 70 8.94 -13.45 -3.32
C ARG A 70 8.79 -14.86 -2.75
N ASP A 71 7.55 -15.31 -2.68
CA ASP A 71 7.22 -16.65 -2.17
C ASP A 71 7.71 -16.90 -0.71
N ALA A 72 8.13 -15.87 0.05
CA ALA A 72 8.64 -16.03 1.42
C ALA A 72 7.49 -16.31 2.41
N ASP A 73 7.72 -17.19 3.36
CA ASP A 73 6.83 -17.42 4.50
C ASP A 73 7.20 -16.44 5.64
N LEU A 74 6.42 -15.38 5.77
CA LEU A 74 6.54 -14.33 6.78
C LEU A 74 5.37 -14.35 7.79
N ARG A 75 4.63 -15.46 7.87
CA ARG A 75 3.51 -15.58 8.82
C ARG A 75 3.97 -15.32 10.24
N ASP A 76 3.16 -14.57 10.97
CA ASP A 76 3.43 -14.24 12.37
C ASP A 76 4.76 -13.46 12.59
N ALA A 77 5.47 -13.03 11.54
CA ALA A 77 6.73 -12.29 11.67
C ALA A 77 6.51 -10.88 12.24
N ASP A 78 7.44 -10.41 13.07
CA ASP A 78 7.45 -9.03 13.57
C ASP A 78 8.35 -8.15 12.69
N LEU A 79 7.72 -7.40 11.79
CA LEU A 79 8.32 -6.44 10.87
C LEU A 79 8.06 -4.98 11.30
N CYS A 80 7.71 -4.75 12.58
CA CYS A 80 7.44 -3.41 13.08
C CYS A 80 8.66 -2.50 12.86
N ASP A 81 8.41 -1.29 12.34
CA ASP A 81 9.42 -0.30 11.99
C ASP A 81 10.46 -0.78 10.94
N ALA A 82 10.24 -1.91 10.25
CA ALA A 82 11.15 -2.39 9.20
C ALA A 82 11.07 -1.51 7.95
N ASN A 83 12.18 -1.42 7.22
CA ASN A 83 12.24 -0.73 5.94
C ASN A 83 12.22 -1.74 4.79
N LEU A 84 11.08 -1.83 4.11
CA LEU A 84 10.80 -2.69 2.97
C LEU A 84 10.58 -1.88 1.68
N CYS A 85 11.05 -0.62 1.64
CA CYS A 85 10.88 0.24 0.47
C CYS A 85 11.46 -0.43 -0.79
N GLY A 86 10.63 -0.54 -1.83
CA GLY A 86 10.99 -1.18 -3.09
C GLY A 86 11.23 -2.69 -3.02
N ALA A 87 10.91 -3.35 -1.89
CA ALA A 87 11.04 -4.81 -1.77
C ALA A 87 10.04 -5.54 -2.67
N ASP A 88 10.42 -6.70 -3.15
CA ASP A 88 9.60 -7.57 -3.96
C ASP A 88 8.99 -8.67 -3.05
N LEU A 89 7.73 -8.51 -2.69
CA LEU A 89 6.96 -9.36 -1.78
C LEU A 89 5.85 -10.14 -2.52
N ARG A 90 5.95 -10.27 -3.84
CA ARG A 90 4.95 -10.99 -4.63
C ARG A 90 4.79 -12.42 -4.13
N ASP A 91 3.54 -12.87 -4.05
CA ASP A 91 3.19 -14.22 -3.59
C ASP A 91 3.69 -14.53 -2.15
N ALA A 92 4.14 -13.53 -1.39
CA ALA A 92 4.59 -13.75 0.00
C ALA A 92 3.42 -14.01 0.94
N ASP A 93 3.61 -14.90 1.91
CA ASP A 93 2.64 -15.17 2.96
C ASP A 93 2.95 -14.32 4.21
N LEU A 94 2.20 -13.23 4.38
CA LEU A 94 2.32 -12.24 5.45
C LEU A 94 1.17 -12.35 6.48
N ARG A 95 0.47 -13.48 6.52
CA ARG A 95 -0.67 -13.65 7.43
C ARG A 95 -0.26 -13.41 8.89
N CYS A 96 -1.06 -12.62 9.58
CA CYS A 96 -0.83 -12.24 10.98
C CYS A 96 0.51 -11.52 11.22
N ALA A 97 1.25 -11.11 10.19
CA ALA A 97 2.51 -10.38 10.36
C ALA A 97 2.26 -8.99 11.00
N ASN A 98 3.19 -8.54 11.82
CA ASN A 98 3.16 -7.21 12.41
C ASN A 98 4.00 -6.24 11.55
N LEU A 99 3.35 -5.49 10.69
CA LEU A 99 3.94 -4.48 9.80
C LEU A 99 3.69 -3.04 10.32
N ARG A 100 3.42 -2.88 11.62
CA ARG A 100 3.14 -1.55 12.19
C ARG A 100 4.33 -0.62 11.98
N CYS A 101 4.05 0.58 11.48
CA CYS A 101 5.06 1.60 11.15
C CYS A 101 6.13 1.13 10.13
N ALA A 102 5.94 0.02 9.43
CA ALA A 102 6.85 -0.42 8.39
C ALA A 102 6.80 0.53 7.18
N ASN A 103 7.95 0.75 6.54
CA ASN A 103 8.02 1.46 5.28
C ASN A 103 7.92 0.47 4.12
N LEU A 104 6.78 0.44 3.45
CA LEU A 104 6.48 -0.38 2.26
C LEU A 104 6.36 0.48 0.99
N CYS A 105 6.92 1.71 1.00
CA CYS A 105 6.88 2.60 -0.16
C CYS A 105 7.45 1.91 -1.39
N ASP A 106 6.71 1.95 -2.51
CA ASP A 106 7.07 1.33 -3.78
C ASP A 106 7.33 -0.20 -3.72
N ALA A 107 6.92 -0.90 -2.66
CA ALA A 107 7.03 -2.36 -2.56
C ALA A 107 6.03 -3.05 -3.50
N ASP A 108 6.41 -4.20 -4.04
CA ASP A 108 5.53 -5.04 -4.85
C ASP A 108 4.94 -6.17 -3.98
N LEU A 109 3.65 -6.07 -3.67
CA LEU A 109 2.86 -7.00 -2.86
C LEU A 109 1.79 -7.71 -3.70
N CYS A 110 1.97 -7.76 -5.04
CA CYS A 110 1.02 -8.44 -5.92
C CYS A 110 0.85 -9.91 -5.48
N ASP A 111 -0.41 -10.36 -5.39
CA ASP A 111 -0.78 -11.71 -4.96
C ASP A 111 -0.32 -12.11 -3.53
N ALA A 112 0.17 -11.17 -2.72
CA ALA A 112 0.58 -11.46 -1.35
C ALA A 112 -0.62 -11.73 -0.42
N ASP A 113 -0.48 -12.65 0.53
CA ASP A 113 -1.50 -12.91 1.56
C ASP A 113 -1.19 -12.11 2.84
N LEU A 114 -1.96 -11.06 3.09
CA LEU A 114 -1.89 -10.17 4.25
C LEU A 114 -3.07 -10.36 5.23
N CYS A 115 -3.74 -11.52 5.17
CA CYS A 115 -4.86 -11.80 6.08
C CYS A 115 -4.45 -11.59 7.54
N ASP A 116 -5.26 -10.81 8.26
CA ASP A 116 -5.06 -10.45 9.68
C ASP A 116 -3.74 -9.72 9.99
N ALA A 117 -2.96 -9.28 9.00
CA ALA A 117 -1.74 -8.50 9.20
C ALA A 117 -2.03 -7.16 9.89
N ASN A 118 -1.07 -6.65 10.65
CA ASN A 118 -1.16 -5.34 11.30
C ASN A 118 -0.36 -4.30 10.50
N LEU A 119 -1.03 -3.51 9.67
CA LEU A 119 -0.47 -2.46 8.83
C LEU A 119 -0.68 -1.04 9.42
N ARG A 120 -0.96 -0.92 10.72
CA ARG A 120 -1.18 0.40 11.34
C ARG A 120 0.06 1.28 11.20
N ASP A 121 -0.18 2.50 10.70
CA ASP A 121 0.86 3.49 10.47
C ASP A 121 1.96 3.04 9.48
N ALA A 122 1.73 1.99 8.69
CA ALA A 122 2.63 1.57 7.62
C ALA A 122 2.55 2.54 6.44
N ASP A 123 3.70 2.83 5.82
CA ASP A 123 3.77 3.64 4.62
C ASP A 123 3.68 2.75 3.37
N LEU A 124 2.53 2.78 2.71
CA LEU A 124 2.22 2.00 1.51
C LEU A 124 2.21 2.86 0.23
N ARG A 125 2.78 4.07 0.25
CA ARG A 125 2.79 4.95 -0.92
C ARG A 125 3.51 4.28 -2.10
N GLY A 126 2.83 4.22 -3.24
CA GLY A 126 3.35 3.58 -4.44
C GLY A 126 3.43 2.05 -4.39
N ALA A 127 3.05 1.40 -3.29
CA ALA A 127 3.04 -0.06 -3.19
C ALA A 127 2.02 -0.67 -4.18
N ASN A 128 2.42 -1.75 -4.84
CA ASN A 128 1.53 -2.54 -5.68
C ASN A 128 0.88 -3.64 -4.84
N LEU A 129 -0.42 -3.55 -4.62
CA LEU A 129 -1.24 -4.51 -3.87
C LEU A 129 -2.24 -5.24 -4.79
N CYS A 130 -1.92 -5.36 -6.10
CA CYS A 130 -2.78 -6.06 -7.05
C CYS A 130 -3.05 -7.49 -6.55
N ASP A 131 -4.32 -7.88 -6.51
CA ASP A 131 -4.78 -9.20 -6.07
C ASP A 131 -4.30 -9.67 -4.67
N ALA A 132 -3.75 -8.75 -3.85
CA ALA A 132 -3.35 -9.05 -2.48
C ALA A 132 -4.57 -9.32 -1.58
N ASP A 133 -4.47 -10.31 -0.70
CA ASP A 133 -5.52 -10.62 0.27
C ASP A 133 -5.32 -9.86 1.58
N LEU A 134 -6.16 -8.87 1.84
CA LEU A 134 -6.14 -8.02 3.04
C LEU A 134 -7.30 -8.27 4.01
N ARG A 135 -7.95 -9.43 3.93
CA ARG A 135 -9.06 -9.75 4.83
C ARG A 135 -8.58 -9.72 6.29
N GLY A 136 -9.29 -8.96 7.14
CA GLY A 136 -8.93 -8.82 8.55
C GLY A 136 -7.69 -7.96 8.84
N ALA A 137 -6.96 -7.47 7.82
CA ALA A 137 -5.80 -6.61 8.01
C ALA A 137 -6.18 -5.32 8.76
N LYS A 138 -5.35 -4.92 9.72
CA LYS A 138 -5.57 -3.74 10.57
C LYS A 138 -4.73 -2.57 10.07
N GLY A 139 -5.32 -1.36 10.04
CA GLY A 139 -4.59 -0.15 9.63
C GLY A 139 -4.70 0.17 8.15
N CYS A 140 -5.29 -0.71 7.35
CA CYS A 140 -5.80 -0.34 6.03
C CYS A 140 -7.09 0.47 6.26
N TYR A 141 -6.95 1.76 6.52
CA TYR A 141 -8.12 2.62 6.67
C TYR A 141 -8.74 2.84 5.30
N LEU A 142 -9.96 2.34 5.13
CA LEU A 142 -10.81 2.78 4.05
C LEU A 142 -11.24 4.21 4.36
N SER A 143 -10.55 5.19 3.80
CA SER A 143 -10.96 6.60 3.93
C SER A 143 -12.34 6.84 3.35
N CYS A 144 -12.73 6.03 2.36
CA CYS A 144 -14.04 6.11 1.71
C CYS A 144 -15.10 5.36 2.52
N PRO A 145 -16.18 6.03 2.96
CA PRO A 145 -17.32 5.36 3.60
C PRO A 145 -17.90 4.26 2.71
N THR A 146 -18.16 3.09 3.27
CA THR A 146 -18.68 1.91 2.53
C THR A 146 -20.19 1.93 2.40
N GLU A 147 -20.90 2.67 3.28
CA GLU A 147 -22.37 2.74 3.35
C GLU A 147 -22.88 4.18 3.34
N GLY A 148 -24.14 4.35 2.98
CA GLY A 148 -24.82 5.62 2.95
C GLY A 148 -24.31 6.60 1.89
N SER A 149 -24.93 7.76 1.79
CA SER A 149 -24.44 8.86 0.98
C SER A 149 -23.63 9.84 1.82
N PHE A 150 -22.59 10.43 1.25
CA PHE A 150 -21.70 11.34 1.96
C PHE A 150 -21.13 12.44 1.05
N ILE A 151 -20.40 13.40 1.62
CA ILE A 151 -19.78 14.50 0.91
C ILE A 151 -18.31 14.15 0.61
N GLY A 152 -17.91 14.38 -0.63
CA GLY A 152 -16.52 14.36 -1.09
C GLY A 152 -16.12 15.71 -1.71
N TRP A 153 -14.83 15.94 -1.81
CA TRP A 153 -14.24 17.18 -2.31
C TRP A 153 -13.20 16.90 -3.38
N LYS A 154 -13.26 17.63 -4.49
CA LYS A 154 -12.32 17.46 -5.61
C LYS A 154 -11.82 18.80 -6.09
N LYS A 155 -10.51 18.90 -6.33
CA LYS A 155 -9.91 20.04 -7.04
C LYS A 155 -10.09 19.88 -8.54
N ALA A 156 -10.53 20.91 -9.21
CA ALA A 156 -10.74 20.94 -10.66
C ALA A 156 -10.63 22.39 -11.19
N SER A 157 -9.75 22.63 -12.16
CA SER A 157 -9.54 23.94 -12.80
C SER A 157 -9.36 25.09 -11.80
N GLY A 158 -8.58 24.87 -10.72
CA GLY A 158 -8.33 25.89 -9.71
C GLY A 158 -9.50 26.16 -8.75
N HIS A 159 -10.53 25.34 -8.77
CA HIS A 159 -11.70 25.38 -7.88
C HIS A 159 -11.81 24.09 -7.07
N ILE A 160 -12.66 24.12 -6.04
CA ILE A 160 -13.04 22.95 -5.26
C ILE A 160 -14.49 22.60 -5.57
N VAL A 161 -14.71 21.41 -6.06
CA VAL A 161 -16.03 20.86 -6.37
C VAL A 161 -16.52 20.07 -5.17
N LYS A 162 -17.68 20.46 -4.62
CA LYS A 162 -18.39 19.73 -3.57
C LYS A 162 -19.28 18.68 -4.20
N LEU A 163 -19.01 17.44 -3.90
CA LEU A 163 -19.69 16.27 -4.45
C LEU A 163 -20.52 15.60 -3.37
N ARG A 164 -21.72 15.15 -3.71
CA ARG A 164 -22.44 14.14 -2.94
C ARG A 164 -22.25 12.80 -3.63
N ILE A 165 -21.61 11.88 -2.95
CA ILE A 165 -21.44 10.50 -3.40
C ILE A 165 -22.71 9.74 -2.98
N PRO A 166 -23.54 9.25 -3.92
CA PRO A 166 -24.79 8.58 -3.57
C PRO A 166 -24.53 7.20 -3.01
N GLU A 167 -25.51 6.66 -2.27
CA GLU A 167 -25.40 5.35 -1.61
C GLU A 167 -25.15 4.19 -2.58
N ASP A 168 -25.72 4.29 -3.78
CA ASP A 168 -25.60 3.27 -4.83
C ASP A 168 -24.37 3.47 -5.74
N ALA A 169 -23.47 4.41 -5.43
CA ALA A 169 -22.20 4.55 -6.15
C ALA A 169 -21.26 3.40 -5.81
N ARG A 170 -20.64 2.81 -6.82
CA ARG A 170 -19.44 1.99 -6.61
C ARG A 170 -18.33 2.91 -6.14
N ARG A 171 -17.61 2.50 -5.12
CA ARG A 171 -16.62 3.36 -4.47
C ARG A 171 -15.42 2.56 -3.98
N SER A 172 -14.26 3.19 -3.98
CA SER A 172 -13.01 2.57 -3.62
C SER A 172 -12.08 3.57 -2.95
N SER A 173 -11.29 3.12 -2.02
CA SER A 173 -10.06 3.76 -1.53
C SER A 173 -9.09 2.66 -1.14
N ALA A 174 -7.80 2.91 -1.30
CA ALA A 174 -6.78 1.95 -0.93
C ALA A 174 -6.00 2.42 0.31
N THR A 175 -4.80 2.89 0.11
CA THR A 175 -3.85 3.20 1.19
C THR A 175 -3.78 4.68 1.53
N GLY A 176 -4.28 5.53 0.63
CA GLY A 176 -4.27 6.99 0.81
C GLY A 176 -5.62 7.55 1.23
N HIS A 177 -5.66 8.87 1.46
CA HIS A 177 -6.89 9.61 1.74
C HIS A 177 -7.69 9.91 0.47
N LYS A 178 -7.12 9.62 -0.70
CA LYS A 178 -7.80 9.80 -1.99
C LYS A 178 -8.77 8.66 -2.24
N CYS A 179 -10.04 9.02 -2.35
CA CYS A 179 -11.14 8.10 -2.66
C CYS A 179 -11.48 8.18 -4.15
N ARG A 180 -12.20 7.17 -4.64
CA ARG A 180 -12.64 7.07 -6.02
C ARG A 180 -14.06 6.51 -6.08
N CYS A 181 -14.89 7.03 -7.01
CA CYS A 181 -16.24 6.48 -7.25
C CYS A 181 -16.59 6.52 -8.74
N ASP A 182 -17.60 5.74 -9.11
CA ASP A 182 -18.14 5.70 -10.47
C ASP A 182 -19.08 6.86 -10.79
N LYS A 183 -19.79 7.39 -9.78
CA LYS A 183 -20.72 8.51 -9.96
C LYS A 183 -20.77 9.43 -8.74
N ALA A 184 -21.06 10.71 -9.01
CA ALA A 184 -21.22 11.74 -7.99
C ALA A 184 -22.19 12.83 -8.46
N TYR A 185 -22.96 13.39 -7.53
CA TYR A 185 -23.78 14.57 -7.78
C TYR A 185 -23.00 15.84 -7.43
N VAL A 186 -22.93 16.78 -8.34
CA VAL A 186 -22.23 18.08 -8.14
C VAL A 186 -23.12 19.03 -7.38
N MET A 187 -22.79 19.30 -6.13
CA MET A 187 -23.61 20.18 -5.28
C MET A 187 -23.26 21.65 -5.43
N GLU A 188 -21.95 21.94 -5.49
CA GLU A 188 -21.46 23.32 -5.45
C GLU A 188 -20.03 23.38 -6.01
N ILE A 189 -19.68 24.51 -6.60
CA ILE A 189 -18.28 24.85 -6.96
C ILE A 189 -17.86 26.02 -6.07
N GLN A 190 -16.69 25.91 -5.45
CA GLN A 190 -16.11 26.89 -4.53
C GLN A 190 -14.75 27.36 -5.04
N ASN A 191 -14.41 28.59 -4.70
CA ASN A 191 -13.05 29.07 -4.76
C ASN A 191 -12.15 28.35 -3.75
N MET A 192 -10.86 28.43 -3.90
CA MET A 192 -9.89 27.78 -3.00
C MET A 192 -10.05 28.25 -1.54
N ASP A 193 -10.46 29.51 -1.32
CA ASP A 193 -10.72 30.09 -0.01
C ASP A 193 -12.03 29.64 0.66
N GLY A 194 -12.88 28.89 -0.07
CA GLY A 194 -14.16 28.36 0.42
C GLY A 194 -15.36 29.20 0.08
N THR A 195 -15.19 30.36 -0.55
CA THR A 195 -16.33 31.16 -1.05
C THR A 195 -16.96 30.47 -2.25
N LYS A 196 -18.27 30.69 -2.47
CA LYS A 196 -18.96 30.15 -3.64
C LYS A 196 -18.37 30.75 -4.92
N ALA A 197 -18.03 29.94 -5.91
CA ALA A 197 -17.57 30.39 -7.20
C ALA A 197 -18.74 31.02 -8.00
N THR A 198 -18.39 31.86 -8.95
CA THR A 198 -19.35 32.45 -9.93
C THR A 198 -19.65 31.46 -11.06
N GLU A 199 -18.73 30.51 -11.29
CA GLU A 199 -18.85 29.47 -12.31
C GLU A 199 -19.72 28.32 -11.80
N ASP A 200 -20.72 27.95 -12.58
CA ASP A 200 -21.54 26.74 -12.35
C ASP A 200 -20.95 25.50 -13.03
N THR A 201 -19.83 25.62 -13.73
CA THR A 201 -19.20 24.56 -14.50
C THR A 201 -17.69 24.66 -14.49
N VAL A 202 -16.99 23.53 -14.17
CA VAL A 202 -15.52 23.43 -14.24
C VAL A 202 -15.12 22.11 -14.90
N ARG A 203 -13.89 22.06 -15.47
CA ARG A 203 -13.34 20.88 -16.11
C ARG A 203 -12.36 20.16 -15.20
N SER A 204 -12.30 18.83 -15.34
CA SER A 204 -11.26 18.05 -14.66
C SER A 204 -9.86 18.51 -15.10
N ASP A 205 -8.91 18.54 -14.17
CA ASP A 205 -7.51 18.84 -14.50
C ASP A 205 -6.86 17.71 -15.30
N HIS A 206 -7.31 16.49 -15.09
CA HIS A 206 -6.76 15.28 -15.70
C HIS A 206 -7.38 14.99 -17.09
N ASP A 207 -8.71 15.05 -17.20
CA ASP A 207 -9.43 14.90 -18.48
C ASP A 207 -10.24 16.17 -18.77
N LYS A 208 -9.82 16.95 -19.74
CA LYS A 208 -10.47 18.23 -20.13
C LYS A 208 -11.86 18.03 -20.73
N ASN A 209 -12.23 16.83 -21.15
CA ASN A 209 -13.58 16.52 -21.63
C ASN A 209 -14.54 16.20 -20.46
N PHE A 210 -14.00 15.84 -19.30
CA PHE A 210 -14.81 15.55 -18.13
C PHE A 210 -15.19 16.85 -17.39
N VAL A 211 -16.50 17.12 -17.32
CA VAL A 211 -17.06 18.39 -16.88
C VAL A 211 -17.90 18.20 -15.62
N TYR A 212 -17.67 19.05 -14.62
CA TYR A 212 -18.49 19.12 -13.41
C TYR A 212 -19.43 20.33 -13.53
N THR A 213 -20.76 20.07 -13.57
CA THR A 213 -21.79 21.13 -13.65
C THR A 213 -22.66 21.04 -12.39
N VAL A 214 -22.86 22.17 -11.71
CA VAL A 214 -23.71 22.23 -10.51
C VAL A 214 -25.13 21.74 -10.83
N GLY A 215 -25.66 20.86 -10.00
CA GLY A 215 -26.99 20.24 -10.19
C GLY A 215 -27.00 19.01 -11.09
N ALA A 216 -25.87 18.61 -11.69
CA ALA A 216 -25.77 17.41 -12.51
C ALA A 216 -25.11 16.25 -11.78
N THR A 217 -25.45 15.03 -12.20
CA THR A 217 -24.68 13.83 -11.84
C THR A 217 -23.61 13.59 -12.91
N VAL A 218 -22.41 13.31 -12.48
CA VAL A 218 -21.28 12.89 -13.32
C VAL A 218 -21.02 11.41 -13.10
N GLU A 219 -20.67 10.68 -14.18
CA GLU A 219 -20.47 9.23 -14.14
C GLU A 219 -19.23 8.83 -14.95
N VAL A 220 -18.57 7.75 -14.50
CA VAL A 220 -17.44 7.11 -15.17
C VAL A 220 -17.81 5.66 -15.43
N PRO A 221 -18.22 5.31 -16.67
CA PRO A 221 -18.77 3.98 -17.00
C PRO A 221 -17.75 2.84 -16.86
N ASP A 222 -16.47 3.14 -17.09
CA ASP A 222 -15.34 2.23 -17.05
C ASP A 222 -14.64 2.21 -15.67
N PHE A 223 -15.40 2.51 -14.59
CA PHE A 223 -14.88 2.49 -13.23
C PHE A 223 -14.23 1.14 -12.92
N ASP A 224 -12.99 1.19 -12.44
CA ASP A 224 -12.24 0.03 -12.02
C ASP A 224 -12.50 -0.26 -10.53
N ASP A 225 -13.08 -1.43 -10.22
CA ASP A 225 -13.38 -1.85 -8.85
C ASP A 225 -12.13 -2.27 -8.07
N ASN A 226 -11.00 -2.49 -8.75
CA ASN A 226 -9.74 -2.82 -8.07
C ASN A 226 -9.26 -1.62 -7.25
N ARG A 227 -9.39 -1.74 -5.91
CA ARG A 227 -9.04 -0.65 -4.99
C ARG A 227 -7.56 -0.28 -5.02
N TRP A 228 -6.70 -1.22 -5.37
CA TRP A 228 -5.25 -1.05 -5.35
C TRP A 228 -4.73 -0.31 -6.56
N ASN A 229 -5.53 -0.23 -7.61
CA ASN A 229 -5.23 0.59 -8.77
C ASN A 229 -5.66 2.04 -8.54
N GLU A 230 -4.87 2.79 -7.76
CA GLU A 230 -5.22 4.15 -7.34
C GLU A 230 -5.33 5.17 -8.48
N CYS A 231 -4.66 4.91 -9.61
CA CYS A 231 -4.69 5.77 -10.80
C CYS A 231 -5.74 5.35 -11.83
N ALA A 232 -6.54 4.31 -11.55
CA ALA A 232 -7.55 3.78 -12.46
C ALA A 232 -8.71 4.75 -12.71
N PRO A 233 -9.53 4.51 -13.76
CA PRO A 233 -10.70 5.29 -14.08
C PRO A 233 -11.66 5.46 -12.89
N GLY A 234 -12.14 6.69 -12.69
CA GLY A 234 -13.06 7.04 -11.62
C GLY A 234 -13.04 8.52 -11.28
N ILE A 235 -14.03 8.96 -10.53
CA ILE A 235 -14.08 10.31 -9.96
C ILE A 235 -13.27 10.30 -8.68
N HIS A 236 -12.06 10.85 -8.72
CA HIS A 236 -11.16 10.93 -7.57
C HIS A 236 -11.54 12.12 -6.68
N PHE A 237 -11.62 11.91 -5.37
CA PHE A 237 -12.02 12.92 -4.39
C PHE A 237 -11.40 12.65 -3.02
N PHE A 238 -11.53 13.61 -2.10
CA PHE A 238 -11.14 13.52 -0.70
C PHE A 238 -12.35 13.68 0.21
N ILE A 239 -12.30 13.10 1.39
CA ILE A 239 -13.35 13.28 2.41
C ILE A 239 -13.17 14.63 3.12
N ASP A 240 -11.94 15.06 3.37
CA ASP A 240 -11.64 16.38 3.93
C ASP A 240 -11.38 17.41 2.81
N ARG A 241 -12.06 18.55 2.91
CA ARG A 241 -11.90 19.65 1.95
C ARG A 241 -10.46 20.17 1.90
N ARG A 242 -9.76 20.23 3.05
CA ARG A 242 -8.37 20.71 3.13
C ARG A 242 -7.44 19.86 2.29
N GLU A 243 -7.60 18.54 2.35
CA GLU A 243 -6.81 17.60 1.54
C GLU A 243 -7.03 17.85 0.04
N ALA A 244 -8.26 18.13 -0.37
CA ALA A 244 -8.55 18.48 -1.75
C ALA A 244 -7.90 19.81 -2.19
N VAL A 245 -7.76 20.79 -1.28
CA VAL A 245 -7.10 22.08 -1.54
C VAL A 245 -5.59 21.92 -1.70
N GLU A 246 -4.98 21.11 -0.82
CA GLU A 246 -3.53 20.89 -0.77
C GLU A 246 -3.03 19.97 -1.90
N TYR A 247 -3.91 19.15 -2.46
CA TYR A 247 -3.61 18.22 -3.58
C TYR A 247 -3.42 19.00 -4.89
#